data_436cb4980557c21d61a4dc5281e527ce
#
_entry.id   436cb4980557c21d61a4dc5281e527ce
#
_cell.length_a   1.000
_cell.length_b   1.000
_cell.length_c   1.000
_cell.angle_alpha   90.00
_cell.angle_beta   90.00
_cell.angle_gamma   90.00
#
_symmetry.space_group_name_H-M   'P 1'
#
loop_
_entity.id
_entity.type
_entity.pdbx_description
1 polymer ?
#
loop_
_entity_poly.entity_id
_entity_poly.type
_entity_poly.pdbx_seq_one_letter_code
_entity_poly.pdbx_strand_id
1 'polypeptide(L)'
;MTFSCGMPIKSSTTDGTRRRLVYIERVPDFSRLVLQADREEVILELLLEFLSRTSDPCDVMLKVQTGQDSSEGAAAWEYHLGKCSHTTIRSAIAEHHDAVFHDGATQLLLRDTQSGTYICFDDHGLLFYYQNEFDELLSTLAGYEMQNSYGSFLDVGPHWHYRSKDSETKLAAFVRTLQLSQG
;
A
#
# COMPACT_ATOMS: atom_id res chain seq x y z
N MET A 1 -17.71 -5.37 3.75
CA MET A 1 -16.60 -6.34 3.75
C MET A 1 -15.57 -5.85 4.74
N THR A 2 -15.15 -6.66 5.70
CA THR A 2 -14.09 -6.30 6.64
C THR A 2 -12.77 -6.39 5.92
N PHE A 3 -12.02 -5.32 5.89
CA PHE A 3 -10.65 -5.27 5.41
C PHE A 3 -9.81 -6.32 6.16
N SER A 4 -9.43 -7.37 5.51
CA SER A 4 -8.59 -8.42 6.08
C SER A 4 -7.25 -8.41 5.37
N CYS A 5 -6.52 -7.34 5.57
CA CYS A 5 -5.09 -7.42 5.45
C CYS A 5 -4.59 -8.28 6.59
N GLY A 6 -3.87 -9.34 6.33
CA GLY A 6 -3.54 -10.46 7.23
C GLY A 6 -2.96 -10.18 8.61
N MET A 7 -3.23 -9.00 9.16
CA MET A 7 -2.73 -8.66 10.49
C MET A 7 -3.69 -7.79 11.28
N PRO A 8 -3.90 -8.14 12.55
CA PRO A 8 -4.31 -7.16 13.52
C PRO A 8 -3.11 -6.23 13.78
N ILE A 9 -2.97 -5.16 13.01
CA ILE A 9 -2.22 -4.00 13.50
C ILE A 9 -2.83 -3.73 14.86
N LYS A 10 -2.02 -3.65 15.91
CA LYS A 10 -2.48 -3.28 17.25
C LYS A 10 -3.34 -2.04 17.08
N SER A 11 -4.66 -2.22 17.07
CA SER A 11 -5.55 -1.09 17.06
C SER A 11 -5.26 -0.33 18.34
N SER A 12 -5.18 0.97 18.25
CA SER A 12 -5.08 1.84 19.44
C SER A 12 -6.36 1.76 20.28
N THR A 13 -7.27 0.87 19.93
CA THR A 13 -8.55 0.64 20.62
C THR A 13 -8.59 -0.75 21.20
N THR A 14 -9.09 -0.86 22.41
CA THR A 14 -9.32 -2.12 23.13
C THR A 14 -10.39 -3.02 22.46
N ASP A 15 -11.12 -2.50 21.47
CA ASP A 15 -12.19 -3.22 20.75
C ASP A 15 -11.77 -3.84 19.40
N GLY A 16 -10.50 -3.67 19.01
CA GLY A 16 -9.97 -4.25 17.77
C GLY A 16 -10.42 -3.57 16.48
N THR A 17 -11.15 -2.45 16.55
CA THR A 17 -11.58 -1.73 15.34
C THR A 17 -10.44 -0.89 14.77
N ARG A 18 -10.25 -0.95 13.44
CA ARG A 18 -9.32 -0.05 12.74
C ARG A 18 -9.90 1.37 12.75
N ARG A 19 -9.01 2.35 12.90
CA ARG A 19 -9.34 3.77 12.81
C ARG A 19 -8.69 4.38 11.57
N ARG A 20 -9.23 5.49 11.11
CA ARG A 20 -8.61 6.33 10.10
C ARG A 20 -7.58 7.21 10.77
N LEU A 21 -6.32 6.85 10.65
CA LEU A 21 -5.22 7.55 11.31
C LEU A 21 -4.23 8.07 10.27
N VAL A 22 -3.68 9.23 10.54
CA VAL A 22 -2.57 9.82 9.81
C VAL A 22 -1.43 10.15 10.77
N TYR A 23 -0.22 9.84 10.35
CA TYR A 23 1.00 10.13 11.07
C TYR A 23 2.08 10.64 10.12
N ILE A 24 2.73 11.75 10.46
CA ILE A 24 3.87 12.26 9.71
C ILE A 24 5.13 11.72 10.37
N GLU A 25 5.83 10.86 9.68
CA GLU A 25 7.14 10.37 10.10
C GLU A 25 8.23 11.21 9.45
N ARG A 26 9.09 11.76 10.28
CA ARG A 26 10.25 12.54 9.84
C ARG A 26 11.51 11.82 10.25
N VAL A 27 12.31 11.45 9.28
CA VAL A 27 13.64 10.85 9.45
C VAL A 27 14.68 11.75 8.79
N PRO A 28 15.98 11.60 9.10
CA PRO A 28 17.00 12.53 8.61
C PRO A 28 16.99 12.76 7.10
N ASP A 29 16.73 11.73 6.31
CA ASP A 29 16.87 11.76 4.85
C ASP A 29 15.55 11.93 4.09
N PHE A 30 14.41 11.75 4.75
CA PHE A 30 13.09 11.90 4.11
C PHE A 30 11.96 12.15 5.12
N SER A 31 10.85 12.59 4.58
CA SER A 31 9.58 12.61 5.33
C SER A 31 8.56 11.76 4.60
N ARG A 32 7.73 11.06 5.35
CA ARG A 32 6.61 10.31 4.79
C ARG A 32 5.37 10.49 5.65
N LEU A 33 4.24 10.38 4.99
CA LEU A 33 2.95 10.34 5.63
C LEU A 33 2.52 8.89 5.68
N VAL A 34 2.15 8.42 6.86
CA VAL A 34 1.66 7.06 7.07
C VAL A 34 0.18 7.12 7.36
N LEU A 35 -0.59 6.34 6.62
CA LEU A 35 -2.04 6.34 6.67
C LEU A 35 -2.54 4.95 7.02
N GLN A 36 -3.48 4.89 7.95
CA GLN A 36 -4.28 3.71 8.24
C GLN A 36 -5.73 4.02 7.93
N ALA A 37 -6.40 3.16 7.17
CA ALA A 37 -7.83 3.28 6.92
C ALA A 37 -8.61 2.14 7.58
N ASP A 38 -9.86 2.42 7.89
CA ASP A 38 -10.82 1.47 8.46
C ASP A 38 -11.51 0.63 7.38
N ARG A 39 -11.49 1.10 6.12
CA ARG A 39 -12.18 0.49 4.98
C ARG A 39 -11.30 0.50 3.73
N GLU A 40 -11.45 -0.52 2.92
CA GLU A 40 -10.76 -0.68 1.65
C GLU A 40 -11.06 0.44 0.66
N GLU A 41 -12.31 0.89 0.61
CA GLU A 41 -12.73 1.94 -0.31
C GLU A 41 -11.92 3.23 -0.11
N VAL A 42 -11.56 3.56 1.13
CA VAL A 42 -10.72 4.73 1.42
C VAL A 42 -9.31 4.56 0.85
N ILE A 43 -8.74 3.36 0.94
CA ILE A 43 -7.43 3.07 0.34
C ILE A 43 -7.48 3.21 -1.18
N LEU A 44 -8.53 2.63 -1.80
CA LEU A 44 -8.74 2.73 -3.25
C LEU A 44 -8.87 4.18 -3.70
N GLU A 45 -9.68 4.96 -3.01
CA GLU A 45 -9.88 6.39 -3.32
C GLU A 45 -8.56 7.17 -3.21
N LEU A 46 -7.75 6.91 -2.17
CA LEU A 46 -6.45 7.56 -1.99
C LEU A 46 -5.44 7.17 -3.08
N LEU A 47 -5.43 5.92 -3.53
CA LEU A 47 -4.60 5.50 -4.67
C LEU A 47 -5.07 6.16 -5.98
N LEU A 48 -6.38 6.25 -6.21
CA LEU A 48 -6.93 6.92 -7.39
C LEU A 48 -6.68 8.42 -7.36
N GLU A 49 -6.73 9.04 -6.19
CA GLU A 49 -6.39 10.45 -5.98
C GLU A 49 -4.91 10.71 -6.27
N PHE A 50 -4.01 9.83 -5.81
CA PHE A 50 -2.59 9.88 -6.17
C PHE A 50 -2.41 9.88 -7.69
N LEU A 51 -3.03 8.94 -8.40
CA LEU A 51 -2.95 8.87 -9.86
C LEU A 51 -3.49 10.14 -10.56
N SER A 52 -4.47 10.83 -9.96
CA SER A 52 -5.02 12.05 -10.56
C SER A 52 -4.06 13.23 -10.51
N ARG A 53 -3.04 13.19 -9.65
CA ARG A 53 -2.06 14.25 -9.39
C ARG A 53 -0.69 13.98 -10.00
N THR A 54 -0.48 12.81 -10.58
CA THR A 54 0.80 12.36 -11.10
C THR A 54 0.85 12.39 -12.62
N SER A 55 2.05 12.32 -13.16
CA SER A 55 2.27 12.20 -14.60
C SER A 55 1.84 10.83 -15.12
N ASP A 56 1.30 10.79 -16.33
CA ASP A 56 0.98 9.56 -17.06
C ASP A 56 2.06 9.31 -18.13
N PRO A 57 2.74 8.15 -18.14
CA PRO A 57 2.57 6.98 -17.28
C PRO A 57 3.31 7.05 -15.94
N CYS A 58 2.87 6.24 -14.96
CA CYS A 58 3.54 6.01 -13.69
C CYS A 58 4.47 4.79 -13.73
N ASP A 59 5.52 4.80 -12.93
CA ASP A 59 6.24 3.57 -12.60
C ASP A 59 5.44 2.76 -11.59
N VAL A 60 5.33 1.45 -11.83
CA VAL A 60 4.65 0.49 -10.95
C VAL A 60 5.66 -0.54 -10.48
N MET A 61 5.69 -0.79 -9.18
CA MET A 61 6.42 -1.90 -8.60
C MET A 61 5.45 -2.72 -7.72
N LEU A 62 5.42 -4.02 -7.98
CA LEU A 62 4.77 -4.99 -7.14
C LEU A 62 5.85 -5.83 -6.47
N LYS A 63 5.84 -5.88 -5.15
CA LYS A 63 6.76 -6.66 -4.34
C LYS A 63 5.98 -7.76 -3.65
N VAL A 64 6.42 -9.00 -3.82
CA VAL A 64 5.71 -10.20 -3.37
C VAL A 64 6.63 -11.03 -2.49
N GLN A 65 6.16 -11.38 -1.31
CA GLN A 65 6.89 -12.30 -0.45
C GLN A 65 6.67 -13.74 -0.95
N THR A 66 7.75 -14.41 -1.36
CA THR A 66 7.71 -15.77 -1.94
C THR A 66 8.05 -16.88 -0.95
N GLY A 67 8.61 -16.55 0.21
CA GLY A 67 8.95 -17.52 1.24
C GLY A 67 9.69 -16.87 2.42
N GLN A 68 10.02 -17.70 3.40
CA GLN A 68 11.03 -17.34 4.40
C GLN A 68 12.35 -17.93 3.94
N ASP A 69 13.40 -17.11 3.90
CA ASP A 69 14.74 -17.64 3.76
C ASP A 69 15.08 -18.45 5.03
N SER A 70 15.18 -19.77 4.87
CA SER A 70 15.30 -20.71 5.98
C SER A 70 16.59 -20.57 6.78
N SER A 71 17.57 -19.82 6.29
CA SER A 71 18.88 -19.68 6.92
C SER A 71 18.99 -18.57 7.95
N GLU A 72 18.18 -17.47 7.79
CA GLU A 72 18.24 -16.31 8.68
C GLU A 72 16.88 -15.78 9.13
N GLY A 73 15.77 -16.40 8.73
CA GLY A 73 14.42 -15.92 9.03
C GLY A 73 14.00 -14.68 8.22
N ALA A 74 14.82 -14.28 7.25
CA ALA A 74 14.50 -13.16 6.36
C ALA A 74 13.46 -13.57 5.31
N ALA A 75 12.57 -12.65 4.96
CA ALA A 75 11.60 -12.87 3.90
C ALA A 75 12.29 -12.84 2.52
N ALA A 76 12.01 -13.85 1.70
CA ALA A 76 12.38 -13.80 0.27
C ALA A 76 11.35 -13.00 -0.51
N TRP A 77 11.82 -12.14 -1.42
CA TRP A 77 10.97 -11.21 -2.17
C TRP A 77 11.18 -11.34 -3.67
N GLU A 78 10.09 -11.32 -4.40
CA GLU A 78 10.06 -11.21 -5.85
C GLU A 78 9.55 -9.82 -6.24
N TYR A 79 10.13 -9.23 -7.28
CA TYR A 79 9.77 -7.90 -7.75
C TYR A 79 9.24 -7.97 -9.17
N HIS A 80 8.10 -7.30 -9.41
CA HIS A 80 7.55 -7.10 -10.75
C HIS A 80 7.51 -5.60 -11.02
N LEU A 81 8.09 -5.18 -12.12
CA LEU A 81 8.31 -3.78 -12.46
C LEU A 81 7.71 -3.44 -13.81
N GLY A 82 7.20 -2.23 -13.96
CA GLY A 82 6.69 -1.74 -15.22
C GLY A 82 6.37 -0.26 -15.20
N LYS A 83 6.10 0.27 -16.38
CA LYS A 83 5.61 1.62 -16.58
C LYS A 83 4.21 1.54 -17.19
N CYS A 84 3.22 2.00 -16.47
CA CYS A 84 1.81 1.79 -16.79
C CYS A 84 1.07 3.10 -16.92
N SER A 85 0.13 3.17 -17.88
CA SER A 85 -0.80 4.30 -17.95
C SER A 85 -1.76 4.29 -16.76
N HIS A 86 -2.25 5.46 -16.38
CA HIS A 86 -3.26 5.59 -15.31
C HIS A 86 -4.51 4.74 -15.62
N THR A 87 -4.93 4.67 -16.89
CA THR A 87 -6.07 3.84 -17.30
C THR A 87 -5.80 2.36 -17.01
N THR A 88 -4.61 1.86 -17.37
CA THR A 88 -4.22 0.47 -17.10
C THR A 88 -4.18 0.17 -15.61
N ILE A 89 -3.61 1.08 -14.80
CA ILE A 89 -3.54 0.91 -13.35
C ILE A 89 -4.95 0.89 -12.73
N ARG A 90 -5.82 1.83 -13.15
CA ARG A 90 -7.22 1.88 -12.68
C ARG A 90 -7.98 0.61 -13.01
N SER A 91 -7.85 0.09 -14.24
CA SER A 91 -8.50 -1.16 -14.63
C SER A 91 -7.98 -2.34 -13.83
N ALA A 92 -6.66 -2.47 -13.68
CA ALA A 92 -6.06 -3.55 -12.91
C ALA A 92 -6.54 -3.55 -11.44
N ILE A 93 -6.57 -2.38 -10.82
CA ILE A 93 -7.09 -2.23 -9.45
C ILE A 93 -8.59 -2.58 -9.39
N ALA A 94 -9.41 -2.09 -10.33
CA ALA A 94 -10.84 -2.36 -10.35
C ALA A 94 -11.18 -3.85 -10.52
N GLU A 95 -10.38 -4.58 -11.32
CA GLU A 95 -10.63 -5.98 -11.65
C GLU A 95 -9.98 -6.97 -10.67
N HIS A 96 -8.84 -6.57 -10.06
CA HIS A 96 -7.97 -7.51 -9.33
C HIS A 96 -7.45 -6.96 -7.99
N HIS A 97 -8.12 -5.98 -7.38
CA HIS A 97 -7.68 -5.37 -6.11
C HIS A 97 -7.44 -6.38 -4.99
N ASP A 98 -8.20 -7.47 -4.96
CA ASP A 98 -8.01 -8.57 -3.99
C ASP A 98 -6.57 -9.10 -3.96
N ALA A 99 -5.87 -9.08 -5.10
CA ALA A 99 -4.49 -9.56 -5.18
C ALA A 99 -3.51 -8.73 -4.35
N VAL A 100 -3.87 -7.49 -4.06
CA VAL A 100 -3.05 -6.54 -3.31
C VAL A 100 -3.62 -6.29 -1.93
N PHE A 101 -4.92 -5.98 -1.85
CA PHE A 101 -5.52 -5.53 -0.59
C PHE A 101 -5.88 -6.67 0.37
N HIS A 102 -6.04 -7.89 -0.13
CA HIS A 102 -6.40 -9.06 0.67
C HIS A 102 -5.27 -10.09 0.77
N ASP A 103 -4.09 -9.75 0.28
CA ASP A 103 -2.88 -10.57 0.39
C ASP A 103 -1.84 -9.87 1.27
N GLY A 104 -1.66 -10.33 2.50
CA GLY A 104 -0.68 -9.80 3.45
C GLY A 104 0.79 -10.10 3.09
N ALA A 105 1.07 -10.58 1.90
CA ALA A 105 2.42 -10.83 1.40
C ALA A 105 2.78 -9.96 0.18
N THR A 106 1.95 -8.95 -0.13
CA THR A 106 2.08 -8.14 -1.34
C THR A 106 2.16 -6.66 -0.99
N GLN A 107 3.07 -5.94 -1.64
CA GLN A 107 3.20 -4.48 -1.56
C GLN A 107 3.08 -3.89 -2.96
N LEU A 108 2.23 -2.88 -3.12
CA LEU A 108 2.07 -2.12 -4.37
C LEU A 108 2.66 -0.73 -4.22
N LEU A 109 3.59 -0.38 -5.08
CA LEU A 109 4.17 0.96 -5.16
C LEU A 109 3.86 1.59 -6.51
N LEU A 110 3.36 2.82 -6.46
CA LEU A 110 3.15 3.69 -7.62
C LEU A 110 4.04 4.92 -7.46
N ARG A 111 4.80 5.26 -8.50
CA ARG A 111 5.73 6.40 -8.50
C ARG A 111 5.46 7.32 -9.67
N ASP A 112 5.36 8.61 -9.38
CA ASP A 112 5.36 9.65 -10.42
C ASP A 112 6.74 9.77 -11.06
N THR A 113 6.79 9.64 -12.37
CA THR A 113 8.05 9.67 -13.13
C THR A 113 8.68 11.08 -13.22
N GLN A 114 7.91 12.14 -12.98
CA GLN A 114 8.36 13.53 -13.06
C GLN A 114 8.81 14.08 -11.70
N SER A 115 7.97 14.01 -10.70
CA SER A 115 8.27 14.54 -9.37
C SER A 115 9.08 13.58 -8.49
N GLY A 116 9.04 12.28 -8.79
CA GLY A 116 9.59 11.23 -7.94
C GLY A 116 8.76 10.95 -6.69
N THR A 117 7.63 11.63 -6.49
CA THR A 117 6.65 11.32 -5.44
C THR A 117 6.13 9.91 -5.62
N TYR A 118 5.96 9.17 -4.54
CA TYR A 118 5.39 7.84 -4.63
C TYR A 118 4.48 7.49 -3.45
N ILE A 119 3.57 6.56 -3.70
CA ILE A 119 2.69 5.95 -2.72
C ILE A 119 2.95 4.46 -2.68
N CYS A 120 2.96 3.88 -1.48
CA CYS A 120 3.14 2.45 -1.27
C CYS A 120 2.01 1.94 -0.38
N PHE A 121 1.25 0.95 -0.87
CA PHE A 121 0.38 0.14 -0.03
C PHE A 121 1.16 -1.10 0.38
N ASP A 122 1.36 -1.27 1.69
CA ASP A 122 2.21 -2.33 2.22
C ASP A 122 1.42 -3.59 2.63
N ASP A 123 2.16 -4.63 2.97
CA ASP A 123 1.66 -5.92 3.44
C ASP A 123 0.99 -5.88 4.84
N HIS A 124 1.04 -4.74 5.52
CA HIS A 124 0.32 -4.48 6.77
C HIS A 124 -1.00 -3.72 6.55
N GLY A 125 -1.31 -3.35 5.31
CA GLY A 125 -2.48 -2.57 4.95
C GLY A 125 -2.36 -1.10 5.31
N LEU A 126 -1.14 -0.58 5.31
CA LEU A 126 -0.83 0.82 5.48
C LEU A 126 -0.52 1.48 4.14
N LEU A 127 -0.88 2.74 4.00
CA LEU A 127 -0.42 3.58 2.91
C LEU A 127 0.72 4.48 3.38
N PHE A 128 1.82 4.44 2.66
CA PHE A 128 2.95 5.33 2.83
C PHE A 128 2.99 6.29 1.66
N TYR A 129 2.98 7.58 1.94
CA TYR A 129 3.05 8.62 0.94
C TYR A 129 4.35 9.41 1.10
N TYR A 130 5.21 9.39 0.10
CA TYR A 130 6.54 10.00 0.10
C TYR A 130 6.57 11.20 -0.83
N GLN A 131 6.72 12.39 -0.25
CA GLN A 131 6.90 13.65 -0.97
C GLN A 131 7.56 14.67 -0.04
N ASN A 132 7.97 15.81 -0.60
CA ASN A 132 8.65 16.85 0.18
C ASN A 132 7.69 17.71 1.00
N GLU A 133 6.47 17.93 0.52
CA GLU A 133 5.46 18.78 1.15
C GLU A 133 4.12 18.05 1.25
N PHE A 134 3.44 18.16 2.39
CA PHE A 134 2.21 17.42 2.68
C PHE A 134 0.96 18.29 2.79
N ASP A 135 1.06 19.62 2.76
CA ASP A 135 -0.06 20.53 3.08
C ASP A 135 -1.29 20.30 2.20
N GLU A 136 -1.08 20.11 0.90
CA GLU A 136 -2.16 19.84 -0.04
C GLU A 136 -2.79 18.45 0.21
N LEU A 137 -1.97 17.43 0.46
CA LEU A 137 -2.45 16.10 0.78
C LEU A 137 -3.20 16.08 2.11
N LEU A 138 -2.69 16.75 3.14
CA LEU A 138 -3.37 16.87 4.44
C LEU A 138 -4.73 17.55 4.31
N SER A 139 -4.84 18.57 3.45
CA SER A 139 -6.12 19.22 3.13
C SER A 139 -7.11 18.23 2.49
N THR A 140 -6.64 17.40 1.57
CA THR A 140 -7.45 16.32 0.96
C THR A 140 -7.89 15.30 2.00
N LEU A 141 -6.95 14.86 2.85
CA LEU A 141 -7.20 13.87 3.89
C LEU A 141 -8.21 14.32 4.94
N ALA A 142 -8.37 15.62 5.14
CA ALA A 142 -9.43 16.17 6.00
C ALA A 142 -10.84 15.74 5.54
N GLY A 143 -11.05 15.62 4.22
CA GLY A 143 -12.30 15.10 3.64
C GLY A 143 -12.58 13.62 3.94
N TYR A 144 -11.55 12.86 4.30
CA TYR A 144 -11.65 11.45 4.68
C TYR A 144 -11.79 11.22 6.18
N GLU A 145 -11.96 12.27 6.97
CA GLU A 145 -12.08 12.20 8.43
C GLU A 145 -10.86 11.53 9.10
N MET A 146 -9.67 11.70 8.55
CA MET A 146 -8.43 11.18 9.11
C MET A 146 -8.09 11.90 10.42
N GLN A 147 -7.74 11.13 11.45
CA GLN A 147 -7.35 11.64 12.75
C GLN A 147 -5.83 11.64 12.90
N ASN A 148 -5.26 12.75 13.35
CA ASN A 148 -3.83 12.80 13.64
C ASN A 148 -3.47 11.82 14.76
N SER A 149 -2.48 10.98 14.51
CA SER A 149 -1.85 10.15 15.53
C SER A 149 -0.63 10.88 16.09
N TYR A 150 -0.53 10.93 17.44
CA TYR A 150 0.61 11.53 18.14
C TYR A 150 1.79 10.57 18.31
N GLY A 151 1.66 9.34 17.85
CA GLY A 151 2.69 8.31 17.92
C GLY A 151 2.62 7.36 16.73
N SER A 152 3.75 6.74 16.44
CA SER A 152 3.83 5.74 15.39
C SER A 152 2.91 4.55 15.73
N PHE A 153 2.08 4.14 14.74
CA PHE A 153 1.34 2.88 14.79
C PHE A 153 2.06 1.79 13.96
N LEU A 154 3.34 2.02 13.65
CA LEU A 154 4.20 1.11 12.89
C LEU A 154 4.85 0.02 13.75
N ASP A 155 4.68 0.06 15.07
CA ASP A 155 5.20 -0.99 15.95
C ASP A 155 4.32 -2.25 15.82
N VAL A 156 4.55 -2.96 14.74
CA VAL A 156 3.97 -4.26 14.48
C VAL A 156 4.90 -5.31 15.11
N GLY A 157 4.56 -5.80 16.29
CA GLY A 157 5.28 -6.90 16.92
C GLY A 157 5.34 -8.15 16.01
N PRO A 158 5.88 -9.28 16.48
CA PRO A 158 5.92 -10.53 15.71
C PRO A 158 4.54 -10.88 15.14
N HIS A 159 4.48 -11.19 13.86
CA HIS A 159 3.21 -11.37 13.14
C HIS A 159 3.33 -12.41 12.00
N TRP A 160 2.18 -12.85 11.52
CA TRP A 160 2.07 -13.80 10.42
C TRP A 160 1.44 -13.11 9.21
N HIS A 161 2.01 -13.29 8.03
CA HIS A 161 1.40 -12.86 6.78
C HIS A 161 0.38 -13.91 6.33
N TYR A 162 -0.81 -13.44 5.99
CA TYR A 162 -1.86 -14.30 5.45
C TYR A 162 -1.85 -14.25 3.93
N ARG A 163 -1.86 -15.42 3.31
CA ARG A 163 -2.11 -15.55 1.87
C ARG A 163 -3.38 -16.37 1.64
N SER A 164 -4.25 -15.90 0.75
CA SER A 164 -5.42 -16.67 0.33
C SER A 164 -5.00 -17.85 -0.55
N LYS A 165 -5.82 -18.90 -0.62
CA LYS A 165 -5.53 -20.07 -1.47
C LYS A 165 -5.41 -19.71 -2.96
N ASP A 166 -6.08 -18.63 -3.40
CA ASP A 166 -6.12 -18.18 -4.78
C ASP A 166 -5.17 -17.02 -5.07
N SER A 167 -4.32 -16.66 -4.10
CA SER A 167 -3.51 -15.44 -4.19
C SER A 167 -2.55 -15.46 -5.37
N GLU A 168 -1.93 -16.59 -5.66
CA GLU A 168 -1.01 -16.73 -6.80
C GLU A 168 -1.71 -16.50 -8.15
N THR A 169 -2.91 -17.04 -8.31
CA THR A 169 -3.71 -16.88 -9.55
C THR A 169 -4.16 -15.42 -9.70
N LYS A 170 -4.63 -14.80 -8.62
CA LYS A 170 -5.05 -13.40 -8.60
C LYS A 170 -3.88 -12.46 -8.88
N LEU A 171 -2.74 -12.73 -8.25
CA LEU A 171 -1.51 -11.98 -8.44
C LEU A 171 -1.01 -12.07 -9.89
N ALA A 172 -0.98 -13.29 -10.47
CA ALA A 172 -0.60 -13.49 -11.85
C ALA A 172 -1.54 -12.75 -12.84
N ALA A 173 -2.82 -12.65 -12.53
CA ALA A 173 -3.78 -11.86 -13.30
C ALA A 173 -3.48 -10.36 -13.20
N PHE A 174 -3.23 -9.85 -12.00
CA PHE A 174 -2.87 -8.46 -11.75
C PHE A 174 -1.57 -8.06 -12.48
N VAL A 175 -0.50 -8.86 -12.33
CA VAL A 175 0.79 -8.67 -13.02
C VAL A 175 0.61 -8.64 -14.54
N ARG A 176 -0.20 -9.55 -15.10
CA ARG A 176 -0.47 -9.62 -16.54
C ARG A 176 -1.25 -8.41 -17.04
N THR A 177 -2.29 -7.97 -16.32
CA THR A 177 -3.07 -6.78 -16.69
C THR A 177 -2.20 -5.52 -16.70
N LEU A 178 -1.28 -5.39 -15.75
CA LEU A 178 -0.30 -4.31 -15.70
C LEU A 178 0.89 -4.50 -16.65
N GLN A 179 1.04 -5.67 -17.27
CA GLN A 179 2.18 -6.03 -18.13
C GLN A 179 3.54 -5.86 -17.43
N LEU A 180 3.61 -6.17 -16.14
CA LEU A 180 4.84 -6.06 -15.37
C LEU A 180 5.82 -7.18 -15.74
N SER A 181 7.11 -6.86 -15.72
CA SER A 181 8.21 -7.80 -15.92
C SER A 181 8.85 -8.15 -14.58
N GLN A 182 9.30 -9.39 -14.44
CA GLN A 182 10.09 -9.78 -13.29
C GLN A 182 11.44 -9.05 -13.35
N GLY A 183 11.81 -8.41 -12.21
CA GLY A 183 13.04 -7.64 -12.06
C GLY A 183 14.20 -8.46 -11.53
#